data_8174003c25195c214f69fa52f5abc484
#
_entry.id   8174003c25195c214f69fa52f5abc484
#
_cell.length_a   1.000
_cell.length_b   1.000
_cell.length_c   1.000
_cell.angle_alpha   90.00
_cell.angle_beta   90.00
_cell.angle_gamma   90.00
#
_symmetry.space_group_name_H-M   'P 1'
#
loop_
_entity.id
_entity.type
_entity.pdbx_description
1 polymer ?
#
loop_
_entity_poly.entity_id
_entity_poly.type
_entity_poly.pdbx_seq_one_letter_code
_entity_poly.pdbx_strand_id
1 'polypeptide(L)'
;VEPAKSLYALVPEVEAMPGVIDAGIWIGYIWGDNPRNQGTVMVYGDDEEQVKAGAKKLAQKFWDVRKQFSLEAPGYSLEKCIDLAIASKKKPFFISDMGDNPGGGGSGEVTWTLARLLKRPEFQTDKGKSVLYCSIPGEEVVKQARKVGVGGHVEGMVGAMVDNSYEGPVKLSGTVVYVSPEEDKN
;
A
#
# COMPACT_ATOMS: atom_id res chain seq x y z
N VAL A 1 -9.68 -2.80 -15.85
CA VAL A 1 -8.83 -3.91 -16.31
C VAL A 1 -9.59 -5.22 -16.13
N GLU A 2 -9.42 -6.17 -17.06
CA GLU A 2 -9.97 -7.51 -16.91
C GLU A 2 -9.23 -8.30 -15.80
N PRO A 3 -9.90 -9.20 -15.09
CA PRO A 3 -11.31 -9.63 -15.25
C PRO A 3 -12.31 -8.77 -14.47
N ALA A 4 -11.85 -7.79 -13.66
CA ALA A 4 -12.73 -6.95 -12.85
C ALA A 4 -13.79 -6.21 -13.69
N LYS A 5 -13.40 -5.65 -14.84
CA LYS A 5 -14.32 -4.93 -15.71
C LYS A 5 -15.51 -5.79 -16.12
N SER A 6 -15.26 -7.01 -16.60
CA SER A 6 -16.33 -7.93 -17.02
C SER A 6 -17.14 -8.44 -15.83
N LEU A 7 -16.52 -8.64 -14.67
CA LEU A 7 -17.21 -9.06 -13.45
C LEU A 7 -18.18 -7.97 -12.96
N TYR A 8 -17.70 -6.74 -12.81
CA TYR A 8 -18.54 -5.64 -12.32
C TYR A 8 -19.60 -5.19 -13.33
N ALA A 9 -19.39 -5.45 -14.63
CA ALA A 9 -20.42 -5.19 -15.64
C ALA A 9 -21.69 -6.03 -15.47
N LEU A 10 -21.63 -7.15 -14.71
CA LEU A 10 -22.80 -7.97 -14.39
C LEU A 10 -23.68 -7.35 -13.29
N VAL A 11 -23.17 -6.44 -12.48
CA VAL A 11 -23.95 -5.83 -11.38
C VAL A 11 -25.20 -5.13 -11.91
N PRO A 12 -25.12 -4.20 -12.88
CA PRO A 12 -26.32 -3.57 -13.46
C PRO A 12 -27.29 -4.57 -14.12
N GLU A 13 -26.78 -5.70 -14.67
CA GLU A 13 -27.63 -6.72 -15.23
C GLU A 13 -28.45 -7.45 -14.16
N VAL A 14 -27.86 -7.64 -12.97
CA VAL A 14 -28.54 -8.26 -11.83
C VAL A 14 -29.53 -7.27 -11.21
N GLU A 15 -29.18 -6.00 -11.08
CA GLU A 15 -30.06 -4.93 -10.60
C GLU A 15 -31.29 -4.76 -11.50
N ALA A 16 -31.18 -5.04 -12.81
CA ALA A 16 -32.28 -5.00 -13.75
C ALA A 16 -33.23 -6.22 -13.67
N MET A 17 -32.93 -7.22 -12.85
CA MET A 17 -33.82 -8.38 -12.67
C MET A 17 -35.09 -7.97 -11.90
N PRO A 18 -36.27 -8.48 -12.27
CA PRO A 18 -37.51 -8.14 -11.58
C PRO A 18 -37.43 -8.45 -10.08
N GLY A 19 -37.80 -7.51 -9.22
CA GLY A 19 -37.79 -7.68 -7.78
C GLY A 19 -36.41 -7.65 -7.10
N VAL A 20 -35.34 -7.38 -7.86
CA VAL A 20 -34.02 -7.00 -7.30
C VAL A 20 -34.00 -5.50 -7.11
N ILE A 21 -33.54 -5.03 -5.95
CA ILE A 21 -33.44 -3.61 -5.61
C ILE A 21 -32.01 -3.12 -5.78
N ASP A 22 -31.02 -3.92 -5.37
CA ASP A 22 -29.60 -3.56 -5.48
C ASP A 22 -28.71 -4.81 -5.41
N ALA A 23 -27.50 -4.70 -5.97
CA ALA A 23 -26.52 -5.78 -5.98
C ALA A 23 -25.12 -5.23 -5.83
N GLY A 24 -24.21 -6.01 -5.23
CA GLY A 24 -22.83 -5.58 -5.02
C GLY A 24 -21.85 -6.72 -4.90
N ILE A 25 -20.60 -6.40 -5.21
CA ILE A 25 -19.44 -7.26 -4.98
C ILE A 25 -18.53 -6.54 -4.00
N TRP A 26 -18.28 -7.16 -2.87
CA TRP A 26 -17.50 -6.62 -1.77
C TRP A 26 -16.19 -7.39 -1.66
N ILE A 27 -15.08 -6.66 -1.70
CA ILE A 27 -13.76 -7.23 -1.60
C ILE A 27 -13.20 -6.90 -0.22
N GLY A 28 -12.79 -7.92 0.51
CA GLY A 28 -12.04 -7.73 1.73
C GLY A 28 -10.65 -7.14 1.46
N TYR A 29 -9.99 -6.70 2.51
CA TYR A 29 -8.63 -6.16 2.40
C TYR A 29 -7.65 -7.27 1.99
N ILE A 30 -7.12 -7.20 0.78
CA ILE A 30 -6.37 -8.29 0.15
C ILE A 30 -5.06 -8.66 0.84
N TRP A 31 -4.52 -7.77 1.67
CA TRP A 31 -3.30 -7.99 2.46
C TRP A 31 -3.58 -8.44 3.89
N GLY A 32 -4.84 -8.52 4.28
CA GLY A 32 -5.25 -8.98 5.60
C GLY A 32 -5.28 -10.50 5.66
N ASP A 33 -4.40 -11.11 6.44
CA ASP A 33 -4.41 -12.56 6.71
C ASP A 33 -5.41 -12.87 7.85
N ASN A 34 -6.69 -12.83 7.52
CA ASN A 34 -7.77 -13.11 8.47
C ASN A 34 -8.82 -14.03 7.81
N PRO A 35 -9.25 -15.12 8.47
CA PRO A 35 -10.22 -16.08 7.92
C PRO A 35 -11.57 -15.46 7.51
N ARG A 36 -11.92 -14.30 8.06
CA ARG A 36 -13.14 -13.56 7.72
C ARG A 36 -12.97 -12.59 6.55
N ASN A 37 -11.74 -12.41 6.08
CA ASN A 37 -11.41 -11.51 4.99
C ASN A 37 -11.69 -12.21 3.65
N GLN A 38 -12.88 -12.02 3.12
CA GLN A 38 -13.40 -12.73 1.94
C GLN A 38 -13.93 -11.77 0.89
N GLY A 39 -13.99 -12.27 -0.37
CA GLY A 39 -14.86 -11.66 -1.38
C GLY A 39 -16.31 -12.10 -1.13
N THR A 40 -17.23 -11.17 -1.11
CA THR A 40 -18.65 -11.40 -0.81
C THR A 40 -19.52 -10.80 -1.92
N VAL A 41 -20.56 -11.50 -2.27
CA VAL A 41 -21.62 -10.99 -3.14
C VAL A 41 -22.85 -10.75 -2.30
N MET A 42 -23.48 -9.58 -2.46
CA MET A 42 -24.73 -9.25 -1.80
C MET A 42 -25.75 -8.80 -2.84
N VAL A 43 -26.95 -9.38 -2.79
CA VAL A 43 -28.10 -8.98 -3.59
C VAL A 43 -29.31 -8.94 -2.68
N TYR A 44 -30.13 -7.91 -2.78
CA TYR A 44 -31.37 -7.84 -2.06
C TYR A 44 -32.51 -7.28 -2.91
N GLY A 45 -33.74 -7.60 -2.52
CA GLY A 45 -34.95 -7.24 -3.24
C GLY A 45 -36.19 -7.87 -2.65
N ASP A 46 -37.32 -7.71 -3.34
CA ASP A 46 -38.65 -8.18 -2.90
C ASP A 46 -39.00 -9.57 -3.45
N ASP A 47 -38.25 -10.08 -4.44
CA ASP A 47 -38.46 -11.42 -5.02
C ASP A 47 -37.30 -12.34 -4.63
N GLU A 48 -37.57 -13.30 -3.74
CA GLU A 48 -36.56 -14.21 -3.19
C GLU A 48 -35.87 -15.06 -4.27
N GLU A 49 -36.61 -15.52 -5.29
CA GLU A 49 -36.04 -16.36 -6.34
C GLU A 49 -35.11 -15.55 -7.25
N GLN A 50 -35.47 -14.31 -7.58
CA GLN A 50 -34.64 -13.42 -8.37
C GLN A 50 -33.40 -12.99 -7.60
N VAL A 51 -33.53 -12.67 -6.31
CA VAL A 51 -32.38 -12.35 -5.42
C VAL A 51 -31.38 -13.50 -5.38
N LYS A 52 -31.85 -14.73 -5.18
CA LYS A 52 -31.01 -15.95 -5.17
C LYS A 52 -30.34 -16.17 -6.53
N ALA A 53 -31.07 -16.02 -7.62
CA ALA A 53 -30.55 -16.18 -8.97
C ALA A 53 -29.48 -15.13 -9.29
N GLY A 54 -29.70 -13.87 -8.94
CA GLY A 54 -28.75 -12.77 -9.10
C GLY A 54 -27.47 -12.99 -8.29
N ALA A 55 -27.61 -13.35 -7.01
CA ALA A 55 -26.48 -13.65 -6.15
C ALA A 55 -25.63 -14.81 -6.69
N LYS A 56 -26.28 -15.89 -7.13
CA LYS A 56 -25.61 -17.04 -7.75
C LYS A 56 -24.87 -16.63 -9.03
N LYS A 57 -25.50 -15.81 -9.90
CA LYS A 57 -24.88 -15.33 -11.14
C LYS A 57 -23.58 -14.57 -10.86
N LEU A 58 -23.60 -13.60 -9.95
CA LEU A 58 -22.42 -12.83 -9.57
C LEU A 58 -21.36 -13.68 -8.89
N ALA A 59 -21.75 -14.49 -7.91
CA ALA A 59 -20.83 -15.36 -7.17
C ALA A 59 -20.14 -16.38 -8.09
N GLN A 60 -20.88 -17.01 -9.00
CA GLN A 60 -20.31 -17.95 -9.95
C GLN A 60 -19.30 -17.27 -10.88
N LYS A 61 -19.63 -16.12 -11.45
CA LYS A 61 -18.69 -15.38 -12.29
C LYS A 61 -17.43 -14.97 -11.51
N PHE A 62 -17.60 -14.49 -10.28
CA PHE A 62 -16.47 -14.12 -9.43
C PHE A 62 -15.55 -15.33 -9.16
N TRP A 63 -16.14 -16.46 -8.83
CA TRP A 63 -15.42 -17.72 -8.63
C TRP A 63 -14.66 -18.17 -9.87
N ASP A 64 -15.29 -18.11 -11.05
CA ASP A 64 -14.70 -18.54 -12.31
C ASP A 64 -13.45 -17.74 -12.69
N VAL A 65 -13.46 -16.43 -12.38
CA VAL A 65 -12.36 -15.53 -12.72
C VAL A 65 -11.35 -15.31 -11.58
N ARG A 66 -11.55 -15.88 -10.39
CA ARG A 66 -10.77 -15.64 -9.17
C ARG A 66 -9.25 -15.78 -9.32
N LYS A 67 -8.79 -16.62 -10.25
CA LYS A 67 -7.37 -16.85 -10.52
C LYS A 67 -6.81 -16.00 -11.67
N GLN A 68 -7.63 -15.14 -12.26
CA GLN A 68 -7.24 -14.29 -13.38
C GLN A 68 -6.88 -12.86 -12.92
N PHE A 69 -7.15 -12.52 -11.67
CA PHE A 69 -6.76 -11.23 -11.11
C PHE A 69 -5.24 -11.15 -11.01
N SER A 70 -4.70 -10.04 -11.45
CA SER A 70 -3.28 -9.70 -11.36
C SER A 70 -3.10 -8.27 -10.90
N LEU A 71 -1.92 -7.97 -10.37
CA LEU A 71 -1.55 -6.59 -10.08
C LEU A 71 -1.44 -5.81 -11.39
N GLU A 72 -1.94 -4.59 -11.41
CA GLU A 72 -1.81 -3.70 -12.57
C GLU A 72 -0.36 -3.24 -12.75
N ALA A 73 0.31 -2.90 -11.65
CA ALA A 73 1.74 -2.64 -11.63
C ALA A 73 2.52 -3.95 -11.40
N PRO A 74 3.67 -4.13 -12.08
CA PRO A 74 4.50 -5.31 -11.84
C PRO A 74 5.00 -5.38 -10.40
N GLY A 75 4.85 -6.54 -9.76
CA GLY A 75 5.38 -6.82 -8.42
C GLY A 75 6.67 -7.64 -8.50
N TYR A 76 7.71 -7.21 -7.79
CA TYR A 76 9.01 -7.87 -7.72
C TYR A 76 9.58 -7.81 -6.29
N SER A 77 10.69 -8.52 -6.05
CA SER A 77 11.47 -8.29 -4.83
C SER A 77 12.03 -6.86 -4.78
N LEU A 78 12.31 -6.36 -3.58
CA LEU A 78 12.88 -5.02 -3.40
C LEU A 78 14.17 -4.83 -4.21
N GLU A 79 15.06 -5.80 -4.16
CA GLU A 79 16.34 -5.77 -4.87
C GLU A 79 16.11 -5.63 -6.38
N LYS A 80 15.19 -6.40 -6.94
CA LYS A 80 14.84 -6.31 -8.34
C LYS A 80 14.23 -4.97 -8.71
N CYS A 81 13.35 -4.42 -7.84
CA CYS A 81 12.77 -3.09 -8.05
C CYS A 81 13.86 -2.01 -8.06
N ILE A 82 14.82 -2.06 -7.13
CA ILE A 82 15.94 -1.12 -7.07
C ILE A 82 16.80 -1.22 -8.32
N ASP A 83 17.17 -2.43 -8.75
CA ASP A 83 17.98 -2.66 -9.94
C ASP A 83 17.30 -2.12 -11.21
N LEU A 84 16.00 -2.35 -11.36
CA LEU A 84 15.19 -1.79 -12.45
C LEU A 84 15.16 -0.26 -12.42
N ALA A 85 15.01 0.33 -11.23
CA ALA A 85 15.01 1.78 -11.05
C ALA A 85 16.37 2.40 -11.42
N ILE A 86 17.48 1.78 -10.97
CA ILE A 86 18.84 2.23 -11.29
C ILE A 86 19.13 2.14 -12.78
N ALA A 87 18.70 1.07 -13.44
CA ALA A 87 18.88 0.86 -14.87
C ALA A 87 17.97 1.72 -15.75
N SER A 88 16.88 2.24 -15.21
CA SER A 88 15.86 3.00 -15.95
C SER A 88 16.40 4.33 -16.45
N LYS A 89 16.08 4.65 -17.72
CA LYS A 89 16.27 6.00 -18.29
C LYS A 89 15.09 6.93 -17.96
N LYS A 90 13.93 6.39 -17.55
CA LYS A 90 12.75 7.16 -17.16
C LYS A 90 12.89 7.61 -15.71
N LYS A 91 12.49 8.86 -15.41
CA LYS A 91 12.56 9.45 -14.08
C LYS A 91 11.30 10.29 -13.82
N PRO A 92 10.80 10.36 -12.59
CA PRO A 92 11.18 9.53 -11.43
C PRO A 92 10.71 8.07 -11.59
N PHE A 93 11.32 7.16 -10.83
CA PHE A 93 10.89 5.77 -10.72
C PHE A 93 10.27 5.56 -9.33
N PHE A 94 9.04 5.09 -9.28
CA PHE A 94 8.32 4.88 -8.04
C PHE A 94 8.35 3.39 -7.66
N ILE A 95 8.65 3.12 -6.41
CA ILE A 95 8.57 1.81 -5.78
C ILE A 95 7.69 1.95 -4.56
N SER A 96 6.67 1.13 -4.44
CA SER A 96 5.80 1.05 -3.28
C SER A 96 5.87 -0.35 -2.69
N ASP A 97 5.97 -0.46 -1.37
CA ASP A 97 5.72 -1.75 -0.72
C ASP A 97 4.22 -2.07 -0.72
N MET A 98 3.89 -3.33 -0.43
CA MET A 98 2.53 -3.83 -0.46
C MET A 98 2.08 -4.32 0.93
N GLY A 99 2.89 -4.15 1.96
CA GLY A 99 2.69 -4.81 3.25
C GLY A 99 2.33 -3.88 4.39
N ASP A 100 3.21 -2.94 4.70
CA ASP A 100 3.09 -2.10 5.91
C ASP A 100 2.13 -0.92 5.69
N ASN A 101 0.84 -1.21 5.72
CA ASN A 101 -0.22 -0.23 5.46
C ASN A 101 -0.96 0.14 6.75
N PRO A 102 -0.77 1.34 7.32
CA PRO A 102 -1.48 1.78 8.53
C PRO A 102 -3.00 1.78 8.38
N GLY A 103 -3.52 2.09 7.18
CA GLY A 103 -4.94 2.02 6.87
C GLY A 103 -5.51 0.60 6.92
N GLY A 104 -4.67 -0.41 6.78
CA GLY A 104 -5.00 -1.83 6.89
C GLY A 104 -4.62 -2.45 8.24
N GLY A 105 -4.12 -1.66 9.19
CA GLY A 105 -3.71 -2.12 10.53
C GLY A 105 -2.22 -2.45 10.67
N GLY A 106 -1.40 -2.17 9.64
CA GLY A 106 0.06 -2.22 9.77
C GLY A 106 0.59 -1.08 10.63
N SER A 107 1.79 -1.21 11.17
CA SER A 107 2.41 -0.17 12.01
C SER A 107 2.81 1.09 11.24
N GLY A 108 3.10 0.95 9.95
CA GLY A 108 3.55 2.04 9.09
C GLY A 108 4.98 2.51 9.37
N GLU A 109 5.77 1.67 10.04
CA GLU A 109 7.11 2.06 10.49
C GLU A 109 8.19 0.99 10.28
N VAL A 110 7.88 -0.06 9.49
CA VAL A 110 8.83 -1.15 9.24
C VAL A 110 10.05 -0.63 8.48
N THR A 111 11.23 -0.86 9.05
CA THR A 111 12.51 -0.32 8.57
C THR A 111 13.22 -1.23 7.57
N TRP A 112 12.67 -2.40 7.25
CA TRP A 112 13.29 -3.41 6.40
C TRP A 112 13.79 -2.85 5.06
N THR A 113 12.97 -2.08 4.38
CA THR A 113 13.34 -1.42 3.11
C THR A 113 14.42 -0.37 3.30
N LEU A 114 14.27 0.49 4.33
CA LEU A 114 15.22 1.56 4.63
C LEU A 114 16.61 1.00 4.94
N ALA A 115 16.69 -0.05 5.78
CA ALA A 115 17.95 -0.70 6.14
C ALA A 115 18.69 -1.27 4.92
N ARG A 116 17.96 -1.74 3.91
CA ARG A 116 18.55 -2.25 2.66
C ARG A 116 18.99 -1.13 1.73
N LEU A 117 18.21 -0.08 1.61
CA LEU A 117 18.59 1.11 0.83
C LEU A 117 19.89 1.73 1.36
N LEU A 118 20.02 1.84 2.67
CA LEU A 118 21.23 2.38 3.32
C LEU A 118 22.49 1.51 3.12
N LYS A 119 22.34 0.24 2.77
CA LYS A 119 23.46 -0.67 2.45
C LYS A 119 23.85 -0.67 0.97
N ARG A 120 23.07 -0.05 0.09
CA ARG A 120 23.33 -0.05 -1.35
C ARG A 120 24.42 0.94 -1.73
N PRO A 121 25.53 0.49 -2.35
CA PRO A 121 26.68 1.36 -2.67
C PRO A 121 26.32 2.48 -3.67
N GLU A 122 25.30 2.27 -4.52
CA GLU A 122 24.84 3.26 -5.51
C GLU A 122 24.29 4.53 -4.86
N PHE A 123 23.87 4.46 -3.58
CA PHE A 123 23.32 5.59 -2.82
C PHE A 123 24.31 6.15 -1.78
N GLN A 124 25.55 5.64 -1.73
CA GLN A 124 26.56 6.03 -0.74
C GLN A 124 27.49 7.16 -1.21
N THR A 125 27.30 7.69 -2.40
CA THR A 125 28.19 8.72 -2.96
C THR A 125 27.42 9.94 -3.45
N ASP A 126 27.98 11.12 -3.33
CA ASP A 126 27.39 12.38 -3.79
C ASP A 126 27.18 12.45 -5.31
N LYS A 127 27.87 11.59 -6.07
CA LYS A 127 27.72 11.45 -7.52
C LYS A 127 26.85 10.27 -7.93
N GLY A 128 26.31 9.55 -6.95
CA GLY A 128 25.48 8.38 -7.13
C GLY A 128 24.04 8.69 -7.52
N LYS A 129 23.22 7.67 -7.40
CA LYS A 129 21.78 7.81 -7.54
C LYS A 129 21.20 8.35 -6.24
N SER A 130 20.12 9.11 -6.32
CA SER A 130 19.38 9.59 -5.16
C SER A 130 18.09 8.80 -4.97
N VAL A 131 17.72 8.60 -3.72
CA VAL A 131 16.45 7.98 -3.32
C VAL A 131 15.74 8.94 -2.37
N LEU A 132 14.45 9.13 -2.62
CA LEU A 132 13.54 9.73 -1.66
C LEU A 132 12.78 8.58 -0.97
N TYR A 133 13.03 8.40 0.31
CA TYR A 133 12.29 7.47 1.16
C TYR A 133 11.33 8.25 2.03
N CYS A 134 10.06 7.86 2.06
CA CYS A 134 9.00 8.60 2.72
C CYS A 134 8.35 7.81 3.85
N SER A 135 7.74 8.54 4.77
CA SER A 135 6.84 8.01 5.80
C SER A 135 7.51 7.07 6.80
N ILE A 136 8.65 7.47 7.36
CA ILE A 136 9.26 6.76 8.47
C ILE A 136 9.12 7.58 9.77
N PRO A 137 8.45 7.09 10.81
CA PRO A 137 8.34 7.77 12.10
C PRO A 137 9.70 7.92 12.80
N GLY A 138 9.92 9.08 13.42
CA GLY A 138 11.16 9.35 14.13
C GLY A 138 11.00 10.57 15.02
N GLU A 139 10.19 10.48 16.08
CA GLU A 139 9.81 11.62 16.93
C GLU A 139 11.01 12.42 17.43
N GLU A 140 12.03 11.75 17.95
CA GLU A 140 13.23 12.42 18.49
C GLU A 140 14.04 13.12 17.41
N VAL A 141 14.16 12.53 16.21
CA VAL A 141 14.84 13.16 15.06
C VAL A 141 14.06 14.39 14.60
N VAL A 142 12.72 14.30 14.59
CA VAL A 142 11.85 15.46 14.26
C VAL A 142 12.00 16.59 15.28
N LYS A 143 12.01 16.28 16.59
CA LYS A 143 12.27 17.28 17.66
C LYS A 143 13.63 17.97 17.48
N GLN A 144 14.68 17.19 17.18
CA GLN A 144 16.00 17.73 16.90
C GLN A 144 15.95 18.64 15.66
N ALA A 145 15.33 18.19 14.55
CA ALA A 145 15.24 18.95 13.32
C ALA A 145 14.53 20.29 13.51
N ARG A 146 13.44 20.32 14.28
CA ARG A 146 12.74 21.56 14.65
C ARG A 146 13.64 22.51 15.44
N LYS A 147 14.45 21.98 16.37
CA LYS A 147 15.36 22.77 17.20
C LYS A 147 16.54 23.36 16.43
N VAL A 148 17.17 22.58 15.52
CA VAL A 148 18.35 23.01 14.77
C VAL A 148 18.00 23.82 13.52
N GLY A 149 16.79 23.59 12.95
CA GLY A 149 16.32 24.26 11.74
C GLY A 149 16.96 23.75 10.45
N VAL A 150 16.53 24.34 9.32
CA VAL A 150 17.06 24.03 7.99
C VAL A 150 18.56 24.31 7.93
N GLY A 151 19.34 23.37 7.39
CA GLY A 151 20.80 23.43 7.35
C GLY A 151 21.48 22.77 8.57
N GLY A 152 20.74 22.56 9.66
CA GLY A 152 21.25 21.88 10.85
C GLY A 152 21.44 20.38 10.65
N HIS A 153 22.33 19.79 11.45
CA HIS A 153 22.59 18.35 11.44
C HIS A 153 21.78 17.64 12.52
N VAL A 154 21.24 16.46 12.20
CA VAL A 154 20.49 15.62 13.12
C VAL A 154 20.98 14.17 13.03
N GLU A 155 20.87 13.47 14.15
CA GLU A 155 21.18 12.04 14.22
C GLU A 155 20.25 11.36 15.20
N GLY A 156 19.72 10.17 14.84
CA GLY A 156 18.87 9.41 15.75
C GLY A 156 18.32 8.13 15.13
N MET A 157 17.57 7.39 15.94
CA MET A 157 16.90 6.17 15.53
C MET A 157 15.51 6.50 14.97
N VAL A 158 15.11 5.77 13.92
CA VAL A 158 13.80 5.92 13.27
C VAL A 158 13.16 4.56 13.01
N GLY A 159 11.84 4.54 13.03
CA GLY A 159 10.99 3.39 12.72
C GLY A 159 11.14 2.21 13.69
N ALA A 160 10.37 1.17 13.46
CA ALA A 160 10.38 -0.12 14.17
C ALA A 160 10.28 0.02 15.71
N MET A 161 9.54 1.02 16.19
CA MET A 161 9.29 1.23 17.63
C MET A 161 8.15 0.35 18.14
N VAL A 162 7.19 0.03 17.26
CA VAL A 162 6.04 -0.84 17.54
C VAL A 162 6.27 -2.23 16.96
N ASP A 163 6.67 -2.33 15.71
CA ASP A 163 6.96 -3.60 15.04
C ASP A 163 8.43 -3.69 14.62
N ASN A 164 9.19 -4.48 15.37
CA ASN A 164 10.60 -4.76 15.10
C ASN A 164 10.85 -6.21 14.62
N SER A 165 9.81 -6.90 14.16
CA SER A 165 9.86 -8.33 13.83
C SER A 165 10.83 -8.66 12.68
N TYR A 166 11.04 -7.74 11.75
CA TYR A 166 11.85 -7.94 10.54
C TYR A 166 13.21 -7.25 10.58
N GLU A 167 13.24 -6.04 11.13
CA GLU A 167 14.43 -5.22 11.30
C GLU A 167 14.17 -4.28 12.47
N GLY A 168 15.16 -3.95 13.27
CA GLY A 168 15.02 -3.00 14.37
C GLY A 168 15.03 -1.54 13.89
N PRO A 169 14.97 -0.57 14.84
CA PRO A 169 15.13 0.84 14.52
C PRO A 169 16.43 1.10 13.77
N VAL A 170 16.38 2.01 12.79
CA VAL A 170 17.54 2.33 11.94
C VAL A 170 18.11 3.68 12.34
N LYS A 171 19.43 3.76 12.48
CA LYS A 171 20.13 5.02 12.74
C LYS A 171 20.20 5.84 11.46
N LEU A 172 19.67 7.06 11.50
CA LEU A 172 19.85 8.07 10.47
C LEU A 172 20.75 9.19 10.97
N SER A 173 21.52 9.76 10.04
CA SER A 173 22.35 10.93 10.25
C SER A 173 22.29 11.79 8.99
N GLY A 174 22.04 13.07 9.10
CA GLY A 174 21.86 13.91 7.93
C GLY A 174 21.62 15.39 8.22
N THR A 175 21.48 16.15 7.14
CA THR A 175 21.19 17.58 7.20
C THR A 175 19.70 17.84 6.98
N VAL A 176 19.11 18.69 7.79
CA VAL A 176 17.71 19.11 7.66
C VAL A 176 17.57 20.00 6.43
N VAL A 177 16.78 19.57 5.46
CA VAL A 177 16.51 20.33 4.24
C VAL A 177 15.17 21.07 4.28
N TYR A 178 14.23 20.59 5.10
CA TYR A 178 12.92 21.18 5.27
C TYR A 178 12.33 20.79 6.63
N VAL A 179 11.60 21.70 7.24
CA VAL A 179 10.78 21.45 8.43
C VAL A 179 9.39 21.99 8.13
N SER A 180 8.37 21.12 8.20
CA SER A 180 6.98 21.55 8.05
C SER A 180 6.61 22.51 9.20
N PRO A 181 5.88 23.59 8.94
CA PRO A 181 5.27 24.40 10.00
C PRO A 181 4.42 23.52 10.91
N GLU A 182 4.35 23.85 12.19
CA GLU A 182 3.35 23.22 13.06
C GLU A 182 1.96 23.63 12.55
N GLU A 183 1.09 22.65 12.29
CA GLU A 183 -0.31 22.96 12.13
C GLU A 183 -0.81 23.46 13.48
N ASP A 184 -1.35 24.67 13.52
CA ASP A 184 -2.07 25.16 14.70
C ASP A 184 -3.20 24.18 14.99
N LYS A 185 -3.03 23.38 16.04
CA LYS A 185 -4.11 22.54 16.59
C LYS A 185 -5.07 23.47 17.31
N ASN A 186 -5.94 24.17 16.54
CA ASN A 186 -7.12 24.84 17.05
C ASN A 186 -8.30 23.86 17.08
#